data_8e05ddf4a6d578c67e4523fb67b6ad28
#
_entry.id   8e05ddf4a6d578c67e4523fb67b6ad28
#
_cell.length_a   1.000
_cell.length_b   1.000
_cell.length_c   1.000
_cell.angle_alpha   90.00
_cell.angle_beta   90.00
_cell.angle_gamma   90.00
#
_symmetry.space_group_name_H-M   'P 1'
#
loop_
_entity.id
_entity.type
_entity.pdbx_description
1 polymer ?
#
loop_
_entity_poly.entity_id
_entity_poly.type
_entity_poly.pdbx_seq_one_letter_code
_entity_poly.pdbx_strand_id
1 'polypeptide(L)'
;MIFKIPDLLTPEELAQITDQLALSEFIDGKLTAGWHAKLVKNNQQLSRQDSTYDALKGLLQKALERNPLFQVAARPKIVHSVLFSRYTDGMAYGRHTDNALMGGSSFLRSDLSFTVFLNPPGAYEGGDLVIESADSETAYKLEAGTAIIYPSTTLHRVDPVTSGERLVAVGWVQSLVRDASQRELLFDLETVRRSLFAQGGKTDEFDLLSKSVANLLRQWVE
;
A
#
# COMPACT_ATOMS: atom_id res chain seq x y z
N MET A 1 -5.48 -11.21 3.43
CA MET A 1 -6.47 -10.07 3.55
C MET A 1 -6.13 -8.95 2.59
N ILE A 2 -7.14 -8.30 1.96
CA ILE A 2 -7.02 -7.07 1.18
C ILE A 2 -7.86 -6.00 1.89
N PHE A 3 -7.29 -4.82 2.13
CA PHE A 3 -7.96 -3.72 2.81
C PHE A 3 -8.01 -2.47 1.93
N LYS A 4 -9.18 -1.83 1.89
CA LYS A 4 -9.32 -0.47 1.38
C LYS A 4 -9.31 0.48 2.59
N ILE A 5 -8.52 1.53 2.50
CA ILE A 5 -8.41 2.57 3.52
C ILE A 5 -8.86 3.88 2.87
N PRO A 6 -10.14 4.25 3.01
CA PRO A 6 -10.63 5.53 2.52
C PRO A 6 -9.97 6.68 3.31
N ASP A 7 -9.87 7.83 2.69
CA ASP A 7 -9.40 9.07 3.31
C ASP A 7 -8.05 8.93 4.04
N LEU A 8 -7.12 8.13 3.48
CA LEU A 8 -5.77 8.00 4.03
C LEU A 8 -5.06 9.35 4.00
N LEU A 9 -5.16 10.07 2.88
CA LEU A 9 -4.67 11.43 2.74
C LEU A 9 -5.82 12.42 2.99
N THR A 10 -5.52 13.50 3.72
CA THR A 10 -6.44 14.64 3.79
C THR A 10 -6.50 15.35 2.44
N PRO A 11 -7.54 16.16 2.14
CA PRO A 11 -7.60 16.95 0.92
C PRO A 11 -6.38 17.84 0.73
N GLU A 12 -5.86 18.44 1.80
CA GLU A 12 -4.68 19.32 1.77
C GLU A 12 -3.41 18.56 1.45
N GLU A 13 -3.23 17.36 2.04
CA GLU A 13 -2.08 16.49 1.75
C GLU A 13 -2.12 15.96 0.32
N LEU A 14 -3.31 15.57 -0.14
CA LEU A 14 -3.52 15.13 -1.51
C LEU A 14 -3.17 16.25 -2.51
N ALA A 15 -3.70 17.47 -2.30
CA ALA A 15 -3.40 18.63 -3.11
C ALA A 15 -1.89 18.94 -3.11
N GLN A 16 -1.26 18.95 -1.94
CA GLN A 16 0.19 19.19 -1.84
C GLN A 16 1.01 18.16 -2.62
N ILE A 17 0.63 16.88 -2.57
CA ILE A 17 1.32 15.82 -3.30
C ILE A 17 1.12 16.01 -4.81
N THR A 18 -0.11 16.20 -5.27
CA THR A 18 -0.44 16.28 -6.70
C THR A 18 0.14 17.53 -7.34
N ASP A 19 0.10 18.68 -6.67
CA ASP A 19 0.68 19.95 -7.16
C ASP A 19 2.19 19.85 -7.36
N GLN A 20 2.89 19.20 -6.40
CA GLN A 20 4.34 19.00 -6.55
C GLN A 20 4.66 17.98 -7.64
N LEU A 21 3.91 16.88 -7.74
CA LEU A 21 4.11 15.89 -8.80
C LEU A 21 3.85 16.48 -10.21
N ALA A 22 2.91 17.43 -10.34
CA ALA A 22 2.65 18.11 -11.61
C ALA A 22 3.84 18.95 -12.12
N LEU A 23 4.71 19.39 -11.22
CA LEU A 23 5.92 20.19 -11.53
C LEU A 23 7.20 19.33 -11.63
N SER A 24 7.12 18.05 -11.30
CA SER A 24 8.28 17.18 -11.20
C SER A 24 8.56 16.43 -12.50
N GLU A 25 9.83 16.08 -12.71
CA GLU A 25 10.24 15.21 -13.82
C GLU A 25 10.06 13.73 -13.45
N PHE A 26 9.42 13.00 -14.37
CA PHE A 26 9.25 11.56 -14.28
C PHE A 26 10.21 10.84 -15.21
N ILE A 27 10.84 9.78 -14.71
CA ILE A 27 11.78 8.93 -15.44
C ILE A 27 11.17 7.56 -15.75
N ASP A 28 11.79 6.77 -16.64
CA ASP A 28 11.33 5.42 -16.97
C ASP A 28 11.24 4.53 -15.72
N GLY A 29 10.05 4.04 -15.44
CA GLY A 29 9.78 3.18 -14.29
C GLY A 29 10.46 1.81 -14.34
N LYS A 30 10.96 1.36 -15.50
CA LYS A 30 11.73 0.12 -15.65
C LYS A 30 13.00 0.12 -14.82
N LEU A 31 13.55 1.31 -14.49
CA LEU A 31 14.75 1.47 -13.69
C LEU A 31 14.61 0.92 -12.25
N THR A 32 13.38 0.82 -11.74
CA THR A 32 13.09 0.31 -10.39
C THR A 32 12.58 -1.12 -10.37
N ALA A 33 12.38 -1.75 -11.54
CA ALA A 33 11.83 -3.09 -11.66
C ALA A 33 12.92 -4.17 -11.62
N GLY A 34 12.58 -5.33 -11.03
CA GLY A 34 13.41 -6.52 -11.09
C GLY A 34 13.61 -7.03 -12.53
N TRP A 35 14.55 -7.95 -12.73
CA TRP A 35 15.01 -8.40 -14.05
C TRP A 35 13.89 -8.93 -14.97
N HIS A 36 12.87 -9.59 -14.43
CA HIS A 36 11.71 -10.10 -15.19
C HIS A 36 10.56 -9.08 -15.27
N ALA A 37 10.26 -8.39 -14.17
CA ALA A 37 9.15 -7.45 -14.10
C ALA A 37 9.34 -6.24 -15.03
N LYS A 38 10.58 -5.82 -15.29
CA LYS A 38 10.89 -4.75 -16.27
C LYS A 38 10.47 -5.06 -17.71
N LEU A 39 10.28 -6.35 -18.06
CA LEU A 39 9.85 -6.76 -19.39
C LEU A 39 8.38 -6.39 -19.67
N VAL A 40 7.59 -6.30 -18.63
CA VAL A 40 6.14 -6.01 -18.69
C VAL A 40 5.77 -4.67 -18.06
N LYS A 41 6.76 -3.89 -17.59
CA LYS A 41 6.54 -2.58 -16.97
C LYS A 41 6.70 -1.47 -18.02
N ASN A 42 5.65 -0.69 -18.20
CA ASN A 42 5.63 0.52 -19.02
C ASN A 42 4.91 1.63 -18.26
N ASN A 43 5.66 2.37 -17.45
CA ASN A 43 5.19 3.54 -16.72
C ASN A 43 6.33 4.51 -16.46
N GLN A 44 6.01 5.63 -15.85
CA GLN A 44 6.97 6.62 -15.40
C GLN A 44 6.94 6.74 -13.88
N GLN A 45 8.04 7.16 -13.29
CA GLN A 45 8.18 7.33 -11.84
C GLN A 45 8.95 8.60 -11.51
N LEU A 46 8.58 9.24 -10.39
CA LEU A 46 9.36 10.33 -9.84
C LEU A 46 10.77 9.83 -9.50
N SER A 47 11.79 10.56 -9.95
CA SER A 47 13.17 10.26 -9.59
C SER A 47 13.38 10.38 -8.09
N ARG A 48 14.11 9.44 -7.49
CA ARG A 48 14.52 9.55 -6.08
C ARG A 48 15.52 10.68 -5.83
N GLN A 49 16.11 11.21 -6.89
CA GLN A 49 17.01 12.36 -6.84
C GLN A 49 16.27 13.70 -6.98
N ASP A 50 14.97 13.67 -7.29
CA ASP A 50 14.12 14.85 -7.31
C ASP A 50 14.09 15.50 -5.92
N SER A 51 14.22 16.81 -5.86
CA SER A 51 14.28 17.58 -4.61
C SER A 51 12.99 17.47 -3.77
N THR A 52 11.87 17.11 -4.40
CA THR A 52 10.57 16.95 -3.72
C THR A 52 10.35 15.56 -3.16
N TYR A 53 11.11 14.55 -3.64
CA TYR A 53 10.85 13.14 -3.32
C TYR A 53 10.79 12.86 -1.81
N ASP A 54 11.77 13.32 -1.03
CA ASP A 54 11.81 13.05 0.41
C ASP A 54 10.67 13.73 1.17
N ALA A 55 10.27 14.95 0.75
CA ALA A 55 9.14 15.65 1.34
C ALA A 55 7.82 14.92 1.07
N LEU A 56 7.58 14.49 -0.17
CA LEU A 56 6.39 13.72 -0.57
C LEU A 56 6.31 12.37 0.12
N LYS A 57 7.43 11.66 0.18
CA LYS A 57 7.55 10.41 0.93
C LYS A 57 7.23 10.60 2.41
N GLY A 58 7.74 11.67 3.01
CA GLY A 58 7.49 12.01 4.42
C GLY A 58 6.00 12.29 4.70
N LEU A 59 5.30 13.00 3.81
CA LEU A 59 3.86 13.20 3.91
C LEU A 59 3.10 11.87 3.90
N LEU A 60 3.39 11.03 2.93
CA LEU A 60 2.75 9.72 2.83
C LEU A 60 3.03 8.84 4.05
N GLN A 61 4.26 8.81 4.54
CA GLN A 61 4.62 8.05 5.74
C GLN A 61 3.83 8.51 6.97
N LYS A 62 3.71 9.83 7.20
CA LYS A 62 2.89 10.39 8.28
C LYS A 62 1.42 10.01 8.15
N ALA A 63 0.86 10.01 6.93
CA ALA A 63 -0.51 9.59 6.69
C ALA A 63 -0.72 8.11 7.06
N LEU A 64 0.20 7.23 6.66
CA LEU A 64 0.19 5.81 7.01
C LEU A 64 0.35 5.59 8.53
N GLU A 65 1.27 6.31 9.17
CA GLU A 65 1.54 6.19 10.61
C GLU A 65 0.34 6.60 11.46
N ARG A 66 -0.38 7.66 11.11
CA ARG A 66 -1.56 8.12 11.86
C ARG A 66 -2.82 7.29 11.62
N ASN A 67 -2.87 6.49 10.56
CA ASN A 67 -4.09 5.76 10.20
C ASN A 67 -4.24 4.48 11.04
N PRO A 68 -5.27 4.37 11.92
CA PRO A 68 -5.40 3.23 12.83
C PRO A 68 -5.72 1.92 12.11
N LEU A 69 -6.40 1.94 10.95
CA LEU A 69 -6.67 0.73 10.18
C LEU A 69 -5.39 0.20 9.55
N PHE A 70 -4.55 1.09 8.98
CA PHE A 70 -3.23 0.71 8.46
C PHE A 70 -2.37 0.06 9.54
N GLN A 71 -2.31 0.68 10.73
CA GLN A 71 -1.49 0.18 11.84
C GLN A 71 -1.92 -1.20 12.31
N VAL A 72 -3.23 -1.46 12.36
CA VAL A 72 -3.75 -2.75 12.83
C VAL A 72 -3.65 -3.82 11.73
N ALA A 73 -3.94 -3.48 10.48
CA ALA A 73 -3.93 -4.42 9.37
C ALA A 73 -2.51 -4.81 8.93
N ALA A 74 -1.61 -3.83 8.83
CA ALA A 74 -0.26 -4.06 8.32
C ALA A 74 0.75 -4.38 9.41
N ARG A 75 0.55 -3.93 10.66
CA ARG A 75 1.52 -4.01 11.77
C ARG A 75 2.93 -3.65 11.34
N PRO A 76 3.14 -2.41 10.81
CA PRO A 76 4.35 -2.07 10.12
C PRO A 76 5.56 -2.04 11.06
N LYS A 77 6.62 -2.76 10.70
CA LYS A 77 7.97 -2.58 11.23
C LYS A 77 8.69 -1.48 10.45
N ILE A 78 8.59 -1.55 9.13
CA ILE A 78 9.20 -0.58 8.20
C ILE A 78 8.28 -0.42 6.99
N VAL A 79 7.98 0.83 6.62
CA VAL A 79 7.44 1.19 5.31
C VAL A 79 8.61 1.61 4.43
N HIS A 80 8.80 0.95 3.29
CA HIS A 80 9.98 1.15 2.45
C HIS A 80 9.67 1.27 0.97
N SER A 81 10.67 1.69 0.21
CA SER A 81 10.68 1.69 -1.26
C SER A 81 9.52 2.44 -1.92
N VAL A 82 9.03 3.50 -1.28
CA VAL A 82 7.93 4.33 -1.83
C VAL A 82 8.29 4.84 -3.24
N LEU A 83 7.36 4.74 -4.17
CA LEU A 83 7.45 5.21 -5.55
C LEU A 83 6.19 6.00 -5.91
N PHE A 84 6.36 7.17 -6.50
CA PHE A 84 5.27 7.92 -7.12
C PHE A 84 5.27 7.58 -8.61
N SER A 85 4.18 6.99 -9.09
CA SER A 85 4.09 6.42 -10.45
C SER A 85 3.00 7.11 -11.25
N ARG A 86 3.32 7.37 -12.51
CA ARG A 86 2.45 7.96 -13.51
C ARG A 86 2.27 7.01 -14.68
N TYR A 87 1.02 6.86 -15.12
CA TYR A 87 0.65 6.13 -16.32
C TYR A 87 -0.19 7.02 -17.21
N THR A 88 0.21 7.15 -18.46
CA THR A 88 -0.51 7.85 -19.52
C THR A 88 -0.93 6.87 -20.61
N ASP A 89 -1.52 7.34 -21.71
CA ASP A 89 -2.03 6.50 -22.80
C ASP A 89 -1.02 5.42 -23.25
N GLY A 90 -1.50 4.18 -23.34
CA GLY A 90 -0.71 2.99 -23.69
C GLY A 90 0.19 2.46 -22.58
N MET A 91 0.29 3.11 -21.43
CA MET A 91 1.10 2.65 -20.32
C MET A 91 0.38 1.62 -19.46
N ALA A 92 1.12 0.62 -19.01
CA ALA A 92 0.63 -0.50 -18.22
C ALA A 92 1.73 -1.11 -17.35
N TYR A 93 1.36 -1.98 -16.44
CA TYR A 93 2.31 -2.87 -15.78
C TYR A 93 1.74 -4.28 -15.78
N GLY A 94 2.28 -5.13 -16.62
CA GLY A 94 1.78 -6.49 -16.81
C GLY A 94 1.85 -7.34 -15.55
N ARG A 95 1.26 -8.52 -15.63
CA ARG A 95 1.13 -9.49 -14.55
C ARG A 95 2.46 -9.82 -13.89
N HIS A 96 2.57 -9.64 -12.57
CA HIS A 96 3.77 -9.90 -11.78
C HIS A 96 3.45 -10.10 -10.30
N THR A 97 4.44 -10.54 -9.54
CA THR A 97 4.49 -10.43 -8.08
C THR A 97 5.60 -9.47 -7.69
N ASP A 98 5.48 -8.83 -6.55
CA ASP A 98 6.52 -7.97 -6.01
C ASP A 98 7.75 -8.77 -5.53
N ASN A 99 8.92 -8.16 -5.57
CA ASN A 99 10.13 -8.78 -5.06
C ASN A 99 10.00 -9.04 -3.55
N ALA A 100 10.31 -10.26 -3.13
CA ALA A 100 10.25 -10.65 -1.72
C ALA A 100 11.27 -9.87 -0.85
N LEU A 101 12.42 -9.52 -1.43
CA LEU A 101 13.50 -8.79 -0.76
C LEU A 101 13.88 -7.56 -1.58
N MET A 102 13.92 -6.40 -0.94
CA MET A 102 14.27 -5.11 -1.53
C MET A 102 15.34 -4.40 -0.69
N GLY A 103 15.93 -3.31 -1.20
CA GLY A 103 16.83 -2.46 -0.42
C GLY A 103 18.34 -2.70 -0.61
N GLY A 104 18.76 -3.42 -1.64
CA GLY A 104 20.19 -3.57 -1.97
C GLY A 104 20.96 -4.40 -0.94
N SER A 105 22.00 -3.82 -0.32
CA SER A 105 22.86 -4.53 0.64
C SER A 105 22.18 -4.80 2.00
N SER A 106 21.13 -4.08 2.31
CA SER A 106 20.32 -4.24 3.53
C SER A 106 18.92 -4.67 3.14
N PHE A 107 18.72 -5.97 2.99
CA PHE A 107 17.45 -6.51 2.52
C PHE A 107 16.30 -6.20 3.48
N LEU A 108 15.23 -5.63 2.93
CA LEU A 108 13.94 -5.44 3.58
C LEU A 108 12.94 -6.41 2.95
N ARG A 109 12.21 -7.14 3.78
CA ARG A 109 11.18 -8.08 3.33
C ARG A 109 9.91 -7.31 2.94
N SER A 110 9.30 -7.69 1.83
CA SER A 110 8.02 -7.17 1.37
C SER A 110 6.91 -8.16 1.74
N ASP A 111 6.24 -7.91 2.87
CA ASP A 111 5.11 -8.73 3.32
C ASP A 111 3.79 -8.26 2.72
N LEU A 112 3.63 -6.94 2.65
CA LEU A 112 2.45 -6.28 2.10
C LEU A 112 2.88 -5.18 1.12
N SER A 113 2.08 -5.03 0.07
CA SER A 113 2.15 -3.95 -0.89
C SER A 113 0.99 -3.00 -0.66
N PHE A 114 1.18 -1.72 -0.92
CA PHE A 114 0.09 -0.75 -0.93
C PHE A 114 0.13 0.13 -2.17
N THR A 115 -1.04 0.58 -2.57
CA THR A 115 -1.23 1.61 -3.61
C THR A 115 -2.16 2.69 -3.06
N VAL A 116 -1.72 3.94 -3.10
CA VAL A 116 -2.53 5.13 -2.79
C VAL A 116 -2.89 5.80 -4.11
N PHE A 117 -4.17 5.95 -4.38
CA PHE A 117 -4.67 6.62 -5.56
C PHE A 117 -4.60 8.14 -5.35
N LEU A 118 -3.98 8.87 -6.28
CA LEU A 118 -3.72 10.30 -6.14
C LEU A 118 -4.60 11.17 -7.02
N ASN A 119 -5.32 10.59 -7.97
CA ASN A 119 -6.34 11.28 -8.75
C ASN A 119 -7.65 10.48 -8.81
N PRO A 120 -8.79 11.14 -9.05
CA PRO A 120 -10.08 10.49 -9.01
C PRO A 120 -10.24 9.48 -10.17
N PRO A 121 -11.08 8.43 -10.00
CA PRO A 121 -11.27 7.39 -11.01
C PRO A 121 -11.75 7.91 -12.36
N GLY A 122 -12.46 9.04 -12.39
CA GLY A 122 -12.90 9.68 -13.63
C GLY A 122 -11.84 10.50 -14.38
N ALA A 123 -10.63 10.65 -13.84
CA ALA A 123 -9.55 11.38 -14.49
C ALA A 123 -8.84 10.59 -15.59
N TYR A 124 -9.09 9.30 -15.72
CA TYR A 124 -8.48 8.41 -16.70
C TYR A 124 -9.37 7.22 -17.04
N GLU A 125 -9.16 6.63 -18.22
CA GLU A 125 -9.82 5.41 -18.67
C GLU A 125 -8.84 4.22 -18.61
N GLY A 126 -9.33 3.02 -18.29
CA GLY A 126 -8.47 1.86 -18.01
C GLY A 126 -7.65 2.05 -16.72
N GLY A 127 -6.44 1.52 -16.69
CA GLY A 127 -5.51 1.69 -15.59
C GLY A 127 -5.93 1.05 -14.27
N ASP A 128 -6.82 0.07 -14.29
CA ASP A 128 -7.24 -0.64 -13.09
C ASP A 128 -6.09 -1.42 -12.47
N LEU A 129 -5.99 -1.39 -11.15
CA LEU A 129 -5.18 -2.34 -10.41
C LEU A 129 -5.96 -3.64 -10.28
N VAL A 130 -5.54 -4.68 -10.97
CA VAL A 130 -6.18 -6.00 -10.92
C VAL A 130 -5.36 -6.92 -10.03
N ILE A 131 -6.01 -7.49 -9.02
CA ILE A 131 -5.42 -8.44 -8.06
C ILE A 131 -6.06 -9.81 -8.27
N GLU A 132 -5.20 -10.82 -8.43
CA GLU A 132 -5.63 -12.20 -8.66
C GLU A 132 -5.81 -12.94 -7.33
N SER A 133 -6.88 -13.70 -7.22
CA SER A 133 -7.09 -14.73 -6.21
C SER A 133 -7.03 -16.12 -6.87
N ALA A 134 -7.29 -17.18 -6.10
CA ALA A 134 -7.18 -18.55 -6.62
C ALA A 134 -8.18 -18.85 -7.77
N ASP A 135 -9.33 -18.18 -7.77
CA ASP A 135 -10.46 -18.47 -8.65
C ASP A 135 -11.04 -17.25 -9.38
N SER A 136 -10.50 -16.05 -9.11
CA SER A 136 -11.07 -14.82 -9.63
C SER A 136 -10.04 -13.69 -9.70
N GLU A 137 -10.40 -12.64 -10.43
CA GLU A 137 -9.68 -11.38 -10.48
C GLU A 137 -10.58 -10.25 -9.97
N THR A 138 -10.02 -9.31 -9.23
CA THR A 138 -10.74 -8.12 -8.78
C THR A 138 -10.01 -6.87 -9.23
N ALA A 139 -10.73 -6.01 -9.93
CA ALA A 139 -10.23 -4.71 -10.38
C ALA A 139 -10.52 -3.62 -9.33
N TYR A 140 -9.54 -2.77 -9.11
CA TYR A 140 -9.60 -1.65 -8.17
C TYR A 140 -9.23 -0.34 -8.86
N LYS A 141 -10.15 0.60 -8.81
CA LYS A 141 -9.99 1.99 -9.24
C LYS A 141 -10.69 2.86 -8.21
N LEU A 142 -9.93 3.32 -7.21
CA LEU A 142 -10.47 3.92 -6.00
C LEU A 142 -10.39 5.44 -6.06
N GLU A 143 -11.16 6.10 -5.20
CA GLU A 143 -11.15 7.55 -5.05
C GLU A 143 -9.79 8.07 -4.63
N ALA A 144 -9.49 9.31 -5.03
CA ALA A 144 -8.25 9.99 -4.66
C ALA A 144 -8.09 10.09 -3.13
N GLY A 145 -6.89 9.90 -2.63
CA GLY A 145 -6.59 9.82 -1.20
C GLY A 145 -6.86 8.46 -0.55
N THR A 146 -7.48 7.52 -1.28
CA THR A 146 -7.74 6.16 -0.78
C THR A 146 -6.53 5.25 -1.03
N ALA A 147 -6.22 4.40 -0.06
CA ALA A 147 -5.23 3.34 -0.21
C ALA A 147 -5.89 1.95 -0.32
N ILE A 148 -5.19 1.05 -1.02
CA ILE A 148 -5.43 -0.39 -0.95
C ILE A 148 -4.15 -1.07 -0.48
N ILE A 149 -4.29 -2.04 0.44
CA ILE A 149 -3.20 -2.87 0.95
C ILE A 149 -3.52 -4.33 0.62
N TYR A 150 -2.52 -5.06 0.13
CA TYR A 150 -2.65 -6.46 -0.25
C TYR A 150 -1.34 -7.22 -0.01
N PRO A 151 -1.37 -8.56 0.11
CA PRO A 151 -0.15 -9.35 0.27
C PRO A 151 0.78 -9.20 -0.94
N SER A 152 2.07 -8.95 -0.71
CA SER A 152 3.08 -8.85 -1.79
C SER A 152 3.28 -10.16 -2.56
N THR A 153 2.78 -11.27 -2.02
CA THR A 153 2.78 -12.60 -2.65
C THR A 153 1.74 -12.75 -3.77
N THR A 154 0.81 -11.81 -3.87
CA THR A 154 -0.33 -11.89 -4.79
C THR A 154 0.10 -11.48 -6.19
N LEU A 155 -0.31 -12.25 -7.21
CA LEU A 155 -0.18 -11.83 -8.62
C LEU A 155 -1.12 -10.65 -8.86
N HIS A 156 -0.58 -9.63 -9.51
CA HIS A 156 -1.35 -8.42 -9.84
C HIS A 156 -0.81 -7.74 -11.09
N ARG A 157 -1.58 -6.81 -11.62
CA ARG A 157 -1.22 -5.99 -12.78
C ARG A 157 -1.87 -4.61 -12.73
N VAL A 158 -1.39 -3.70 -13.52
CA VAL A 158 -2.08 -2.46 -13.88
C VAL A 158 -2.46 -2.55 -15.35
N ASP A 159 -3.76 -2.57 -15.63
CA ASP A 159 -4.29 -2.61 -16.99
C ASP A 159 -3.87 -1.36 -17.77
N PRO A 160 -3.84 -1.39 -19.11
CA PRO A 160 -3.47 -0.23 -19.91
C PRO A 160 -4.36 0.97 -19.63
N VAL A 161 -3.74 2.14 -19.45
CA VAL A 161 -4.45 3.42 -19.50
C VAL A 161 -4.74 3.73 -20.96
N THR A 162 -5.99 4.03 -21.28
CA THR A 162 -6.44 4.31 -22.67
C THR A 162 -6.72 5.79 -22.89
N SER A 163 -6.88 6.57 -21.86
CA SER A 163 -6.91 8.03 -21.91
C SER A 163 -6.68 8.64 -20.53
N GLY A 164 -6.25 9.90 -20.49
CA GLY A 164 -5.99 10.62 -19.25
C GLY A 164 -4.68 10.21 -18.58
N GLU A 165 -4.59 10.47 -17.28
CA GLU A 165 -3.41 10.18 -16.47
C GLU A 165 -3.82 9.48 -15.18
N ARG A 166 -3.20 8.31 -14.90
CA ARG A 166 -3.30 7.62 -13.62
C ARG A 166 -2.08 7.93 -12.77
N LEU A 167 -2.29 8.54 -11.61
CA LEU A 167 -1.25 8.92 -10.67
C LEU A 167 -1.43 8.18 -9.35
N VAL A 168 -0.38 7.53 -8.86
CA VAL A 168 -0.42 6.74 -7.61
C VAL A 168 0.90 6.82 -6.85
N ALA A 169 0.82 6.62 -5.54
CA ALA A 169 1.97 6.26 -4.73
C ALA A 169 1.90 4.77 -4.38
N VAL A 170 2.98 4.04 -4.59
CA VAL A 170 3.09 2.62 -4.23
C VAL A 170 4.25 2.41 -3.27
N GLY A 171 4.16 1.38 -2.44
CA GLY A 171 5.25 1.05 -1.53
C GLY A 171 5.00 -0.29 -0.84
N TRP A 172 5.96 -0.67 0.01
CA TRP A 172 5.97 -1.97 0.65
C TRP A 172 6.15 -1.86 2.15
N VAL A 173 5.62 -2.85 2.83
CA VAL A 173 5.68 -2.96 4.29
C VAL A 173 6.37 -4.25 4.66
N GLN A 174 7.45 -4.13 5.45
CA GLN A 174 7.89 -5.22 6.29
C GLN A 174 7.07 -5.19 7.56
N SER A 175 6.26 -6.22 7.78
CA SER A 175 5.42 -6.33 8.96
C SER A 175 6.22 -6.83 10.17
N LEU A 176 5.83 -6.41 11.37
CA LEU A 176 6.27 -6.98 12.64
C LEU A 176 5.88 -8.46 12.77
N VAL A 177 4.78 -8.88 12.12
CA VAL A 177 4.31 -10.26 12.13
C VAL A 177 4.45 -10.82 10.72
N ARG A 178 5.39 -11.74 10.52
CA ARG A 178 5.75 -12.28 9.21
C ARG A 178 4.65 -13.12 8.57
N ASP A 179 4.00 -13.96 9.34
CA ASP A 179 2.97 -14.88 8.84
C ASP A 179 1.66 -14.16 8.55
N ALA A 180 1.10 -14.40 7.35
CA ALA A 180 -0.12 -13.73 6.88
C ALA A 180 -1.35 -14.16 7.68
N SER A 181 -1.43 -15.45 8.07
CA SER A 181 -2.56 -15.98 8.84
C SER A 181 -2.55 -15.45 10.28
N GLN A 182 -1.36 -15.28 10.86
CA GLN A 182 -1.20 -14.66 12.17
C GLN A 182 -1.60 -13.18 12.14
N ARG A 183 -1.25 -12.43 11.08
CA ARG A 183 -1.70 -11.04 10.92
C ARG A 183 -3.22 -10.95 10.82
N GLU A 184 -3.84 -11.87 10.07
CA GLU A 184 -5.30 -11.94 9.92
C GLU A 184 -5.97 -12.22 11.25
N LEU A 185 -5.52 -13.24 11.98
CA LEU A 185 -6.05 -13.56 13.30
C LEU A 185 -5.92 -12.39 14.29
N LEU A 186 -4.77 -11.72 14.31
CA LEU A 186 -4.57 -10.54 15.15
C LEU A 186 -5.47 -9.36 14.76
N PHE A 187 -5.78 -9.21 13.48
CA PHE A 187 -6.71 -8.19 13.01
C PHE A 187 -8.13 -8.47 13.49
N ASP A 188 -8.59 -9.72 13.37
CA ASP A 188 -9.92 -10.14 13.82
C ASP A 188 -10.08 -9.96 15.33
N LEU A 189 -9.08 -10.40 16.11
CA LEU A 189 -9.07 -10.25 17.56
C LEU A 189 -9.05 -8.77 17.99
N GLU A 190 -8.30 -7.92 17.29
CA GLU A 190 -8.29 -6.48 17.55
C GLU A 190 -9.64 -5.82 17.22
N THR A 191 -10.29 -6.27 16.16
CA THR A 191 -11.63 -5.80 15.77
C THR A 191 -12.65 -6.13 16.84
N VAL A 192 -12.67 -7.37 17.33
CA VAL A 192 -13.54 -7.79 18.43
C VAL A 192 -13.22 -7.02 19.71
N ARG A 193 -11.93 -6.85 20.05
CA ARG A 193 -11.49 -6.13 21.23
C ARG A 193 -12.00 -4.67 21.24
N ARG A 194 -11.90 -3.99 20.11
CA ARG A 194 -12.41 -2.61 19.95
C ARG A 194 -13.93 -2.55 20.07
N SER A 195 -14.64 -3.53 19.50
CA SER A 195 -16.08 -3.62 19.58
C SER A 195 -16.55 -3.83 21.03
N LEU A 196 -15.92 -4.75 21.77
CA LEU A 196 -16.22 -4.98 23.19
C LEU A 196 -16.01 -3.71 24.02
N PHE A 197 -14.90 -3.01 23.81
CA PHE A 197 -14.62 -1.77 24.51
C PHE A 197 -15.65 -0.67 24.20
N ALA A 198 -16.07 -0.55 22.95
CA ALA A 198 -17.07 0.44 22.54
C ALA A 198 -18.46 0.15 23.14
N GLN A 199 -18.82 -1.12 23.39
CA GLN A 199 -20.11 -1.52 23.93
C GLN A 199 -20.15 -1.48 25.47
N GLY A 200 -19.13 -1.96 26.15
CA GLY A 200 -19.13 -2.17 27.60
C GLY A 200 -17.94 -1.56 28.36
N GLY A 201 -17.03 -0.89 27.65
CA GLY A 201 -15.81 -0.37 28.24
C GLY A 201 -14.85 -1.50 28.68
N LYS A 202 -14.21 -1.30 29.82
CA LYS A 202 -13.23 -2.25 30.38
C LYS A 202 -13.94 -3.32 31.20
N THR A 203 -14.37 -4.41 30.56
CA THR A 203 -14.96 -5.60 31.20
C THR A 203 -13.93 -6.70 31.38
N ASP A 204 -14.27 -7.77 32.13
CA ASP A 204 -13.42 -8.94 32.32
C ASP A 204 -13.12 -9.66 30.98
N GLU A 205 -14.08 -9.73 30.08
CA GLU A 205 -13.91 -10.29 28.73
C GLU A 205 -12.97 -9.45 27.90
N PHE A 206 -13.09 -8.11 27.96
CA PHE A 206 -12.16 -7.21 27.31
C PHE A 206 -10.72 -7.40 27.84
N ASP A 207 -10.56 -7.54 29.15
CA ASP A 207 -9.24 -7.75 29.77
C ASP A 207 -8.63 -9.11 29.39
N LEU A 208 -9.43 -10.18 29.34
CA LEU A 208 -8.98 -11.50 28.87
C LEU A 208 -8.56 -11.48 27.41
N LEU A 209 -9.36 -10.86 26.55
CA LEU A 209 -9.04 -10.71 25.13
C LEU A 209 -7.79 -9.87 24.93
N SER A 210 -7.68 -8.75 25.66
CA SER A 210 -6.51 -7.86 25.59
C SER A 210 -5.23 -8.59 26.04
N LYS A 211 -5.30 -9.39 27.11
CA LYS A 211 -4.20 -10.26 27.55
C LYS A 211 -3.80 -11.25 26.46
N SER A 212 -4.78 -11.89 25.82
CA SER A 212 -4.53 -12.88 24.77
C SER A 212 -3.86 -12.25 23.55
N VAL A 213 -4.36 -11.11 23.04
CA VAL A 213 -3.76 -10.35 21.94
C VAL A 213 -2.34 -9.93 22.28
N ALA A 214 -2.10 -9.41 23.50
CA ALA A 214 -0.77 -9.00 23.92
C ALA A 214 0.22 -10.17 23.99
N ASN A 215 -0.23 -11.36 24.39
CA ASN A 215 0.61 -12.56 24.45
C ASN A 215 0.90 -13.12 23.06
N LEU A 216 -0.06 -13.11 22.14
CA LEU A 216 0.17 -13.49 20.75
C LEU A 216 1.19 -12.55 20.07
N LEU A 217 1.09 -11.25 20.33
CA LEU A 217 2.09 -10.29 19.84
C LEU A 217 3.49 -10.59 20.38
N ARG A 218 3.64 -10.93 21.68
CA ARG A 218 4.95 -11.32 22.24
C ARG A 218 5.54 -12.58 21.60
N GLN A 219 4.69 -13.49 21.12
CA GLN A 219 5.12 -14.73 20.47
C GLN A 219 5.47 -14.54 18.99
N TRP A 220 4.79 -13.62 18.28
CA TRP A 220 4.81 -13.56 16.83
C TRP A 220 5.55 -12.36 16.25
N VAL A 221 5.89 -11.36 17.07
CA VAL A 221 6.65 -10.17 16.62
C VAL A 221 8.14 -10.51 16.47
N GLU A 222 8.72 -10.15 15.30
CA GLU A 222 10.12 -10.29 14.93
C GLU A 222 10.90 -8.95 14.94
#